data_cf0cc9817e8f650a932f0cc0498d5bb6
#
_entry.id   cf0cc9817e8f650a932f0cc0498d5bb6
#
_cell.length_a   1.000
_cell.length_b   1.000
_cell.length_c   1.000
_cell.angle_alpha   90.00
_cell.angle_beta   90.00
_cell.angle_gamma   90.00
#
_symmetry.space_group_name_H-M   'P 1'
#
loop_
_entity.id
_entity.type
_entity.pdbx_description
1 polymer ?
#
loop_
_entity_poly.entity_id
_entity_poly.type
_entity_poly.pdbx_seq_one_letter_code
_entity_poly.pdbx_strand_id
1 'polypeptide(L)'
;MAVDKFPVESGHVMMFARSIGDTNEIYYDEDYARSTDQGAIIAPPTFVQSSAQFDPDYFLRPKVGQEWFGSAKGPTGITKKKESGGGGGGGGLHAEQHYIYHRQLKVGDVLTAENKPGKNWEKEGRRGGKLMFNETVTEYRDQNGELVITATGVGVRTERPATSGDK
;
A
#
# COMPACT_ATOMS: atom_id res chain seq x y z
N MET A 1 9.45 -1.92 4.72
CA MET A 1 9.38 -0.52 4.24
C MET A 1 9.52 0.38 5.44
N ALA A 2 10.43 1.30 5.39
CA ALA A 2 10.49 2.42 6.33
C ALA A 2 10.49 3.69 5.49
N VAL A 3 9.68 4.66 5.86
CA VAL A 3 9.63 5.95 5.18
C VAL A 3 9.99 7.01 6.22
N ASP A 4 11.12 7.64 6.02
CA ASP A 4 11.65 8.63 6.97
C ASP A 4 10.94 9.98 6.83
N LYS A 5 10.33 10.26 5.67
CA LYS A 5 9.64 11.51 5.41
C LYS A 5 8.55 11.33 4.34
N PHE A 6 7.31 11.48 4.73
CA PHE A 6 6.15 11.50 3.86
C PHE A 6 5.31 12.76 4.13
N PRO A 7 5.54 13.86 3.38
CA PRO A 7 4.78 15.09 3.54
C PRO A 7 3.38 14.94 2.95
N VAL A 8 2.38 15.41 3.69
CA VAL A 8 0.99 15.48 3.24
C VAL A 8 0.77 16.84 2.60
N GLU A 9 0.82 16.88 1.29
CA GLU A 9 0.71 18.11 0.50
C GLU A 9 -0.63 18.18 -0.24
N SER A 10 -1.20 19.39 -0.37
CA SER A 10 -2.51 19.59 -0.99
C SER A 10 -2.60 19.05 -2.42
N GLY A 11 -1.54 19.23 -3.21
CA GLY A 11 -1.46 18.67 -4.57
C GLY A 11 -1.52 17.16 -4.60
N HIS A 12 -0.81 16.47 -3.70
CA HIS A 12 -0.85 15.01 -3.59
C HIS A 12 -2.22 14.50 -3.13
N VAL A 13 -2.82 15.19 -2.15
CA VAL A 13 -4.16 14.86 -1.66
C VAL A 13 -5.19 14.97 -2.79
N MET A 14 -5.19 16.09 -3.51
CA MET A 14 -6.09 16.31 -4.65
C MET A 14 -5.91 15.25 -5.74
N MET A 15 -4.66 14.95 -6.13
CA MET A 15 -4.37 13.94 -7.16
C MET A 15 -4.82 12.55 -6.72
N PHE A 16 -4.61 12.20 -5.45
CA PHE A 16 -5.05 10.92 -4.91
C PHE A 16 -6.58 10.82 -4.92
N ALA A 17 -7.31 11.84 -4.41
CA ALA A 17 -8.77 11.89 -4.43
C ALA A 17 -9.32 11.71 -5.86
N ARG A 18 -8.76 12.42 -6.83
CA ARG A 18 -9.16 12.28 -8.25
C ARG A 18 -8.88 10.90 -8.81
N SER A 19 -7.77 10.27 -8.43
CA SER A 19 -7.42 8.94 -8.93
C SER A 19 -8.37 7.84 -8.47
N ILE A 20 -9.04 8.03 -7.33
CA ILE A 20 -10.06 7.11 -6.80
C ILE A 20 -11.50 7.57 -7.10
N GLY A 21 -11.67 8.66 -7.85
CA GLY A 21 -12.98 9.20 -8.24
C GLY A 21 -13.72 9.93 -7.12
N ASP A 22 -13.04 10.31 -6.03
CA ASP A 22 -13.66 11.08 -4.95
C ASP A 22 -13.64 12.57 -5.29
N THR A 23 -14.84 13.16 -5.41
CA THR A 23 -15.05 14.55 -5.81
C THR A 23 -15.35 15.49 -4.65
N ASN A 24 -15.18 15.05 -3.39
CA ASN A 24 -15.46 15.86 -2.24
C ASN A 24 -14.50 17.07 -2.16
N GLU A 25 -15.07 18.26 -2.10
CA GLU A 25 -14.34 19.55 -2.09
C GLU A 25 -13.37 19.68 -0.93
N ILE A 26 -13.58 18.94 0.16
CA ILE A 26 -12.71 18.96 1.34
C ILE A 26 -11.26 18.54 1.03
N TYR A 27 -11.03 17.87 -0.11
CA TYR A 27 -9.71 17.39 -0.51
C TYR A 27 -8.92 18.38 -1.38
N TYR A 28 -9.54 19.50 -1.82
CA TYR A 28 -8.87 20.42 -2.73
C TYR A 28 -9.29 21.88 -2.62
N ASP A 29 -10.42 22.19 -1.95
CA ASP A 29 -10.88 23.56 -1.73
C ASP A 29 -10.58 23.97 -0.28
N GLU A 30 -9.61 24.89 -0.12
CA GLU A 30 -9.19 25.35 1.21
C GLU A 30 -10.28 26.13 1.94
N ASP A 31 -11.06 26.94 1.23
CA ASP A 31 -12.10 27.78 1.86
C ASP A 31 -13.24 26.91 2.33
N TYR A 32 -13.64 25.93 1.49
CA TYR A 32 -14.59 24.92 1.91
C TYR A 32 -14.08 24.13 3.11
N ALA A 33 -12.86 23.60 3.05
CA ALA A 33 -12.27 22.79 4.12
C ALA A 33 -12.17 23.56 5.45
N ARG A 34 -11.82 24.86 5.41
CA ARG A 34 -11.80 25.72 6.59
C ARG A 34 -13.19 25.96 7.20
N SER A 35 -14.24 25.92 6.37
CA SER A 35 -15.63 26.09 6.83
C SER A 35 -16.20 24.85 7.50
N THR A 36 -15.54 23.70 7.39
CA THR A 36 -15.95 22.43 8.00
C THR A 36 -15.37 22.26 9.40
N ASP A 37 -15.89 21.29 10.15
CA ASP A 37 -15.34 20.90 11.46
C ASP A 37 -13.88 20.47 11.41
N GLN A 38 -13.37 20.11 10.22
CA GLN A 38 -11.99 19.73 10.03
C GLN A 38 -11.04 20.93 10.04
N GLY A 39 -11.50 22.10 9.61
CA GLY A 39 -10.74 23.35 9.62
C GLY A 39 -9.54 23.41 8.65
N ALA A 40 -9.33 22.37 7.85
CA ALA A 40 -8.24 22.26 6.88
C ALA A 40 -8.54 21.17 5.85
N ILE A 41 -7.81 21.16 4.72
CA ILE A 41 -7.81 20.04 3.78
C ILE A 41 -7.34 18.79 4.50
N ILE A 42 -8.14 17.74 4.44
CA ILE A 42 -7.82 16.42 4.99
C ILE A 42 -7.41 15.46 3.87
N ALA A 43 -6.69 14.39 4.22
CA ALA A 43 -6.40 13.34 3.26
C ALA A 43 -7.56 12.33 3.17
N PRO A 44 -7.86 11.80 1.96
CA PRO A 44 -8.84 10.73 1.79
C PRO A 44 -8.46 9.47 2.59
N PRO A 45 -9.42 8.64 2.96
CA PRO A 45 -9.12 7.30 3.46
C PRO A 45 -8.16 6.57 2.51
N THR A 46 -7.27 5.76 3.06
CA THR A 46 -6.23 5.02 2.32
C THR A 46 -5.10 5.84 1.69
N PHE A 47 -5.10 7.18 1.81
CA PHE A 47 -4.04 8.05 1.28
C PHE A 47 -2.62 7.61 1.65
N VAL A 48 -2.44 7.02 2.85
CA VAL A 48 -1.13 6.51 3.30
C VAL A 48 -0.56 5.39 2.42
N GLN A 49 -1.34 4.78 1.53
CA GLN A 49 -0.83 3.85 0.51
C GLN A 49 0.15 4.54 -0.44
N SER A 50 0.01 5.84 -0.66
CA SER A 50 0.94 6.62 -1.48
C SER A 50 2.32 6.80 -0.83
N SER A 51 2.48 6.48 0.46
CA SER A 51 3.76 6.54 1.17
C SER A 51 4.86 5.70 0.50
N ALA A 52 4.49 4.63 -0.22
CA ALA A 52 5.40 3.82 -1.02
C ALA A 52 6.20 4.64 -2.05
N GLN A 53 5.68 5.78 -2.51
CA GLN A 53 6.37 6.68 -3.45
C GLN A 53 7.55 7.41 -2.78
N PHE A 54 7.54 7.51 -1.47
CA PHE A 54 8.56 8.16 -0.66
C PHE A 54 9.62 7.20 -0.12
N ASP A 55 9.45 5.89 -0.32
CA ASP A 55 10.48 4.87 -0.05
C ASP A 55 11.37 4.71 -1.31
N PRO A 56 12.65 5.13 -1.27
CA PRO A 56 13.55 5.00 -2.43
C PRO A 56 13.80 3.54 -2.82
N ASP A 57 13.71 2.63 -1.86
CA ASP A 57 13.98 1.20 -2.04
C ASP A 57 12.70 0.35 -2.16
N TYR A 58 11.55 1.01 -2.40
CA TYR A 58 10.29 0.29 -2.53
C TYR A 58 10.38 -0.80 -3.62
N PHE A 59 10.17 -2.04 -3.21
CA PHE A 59 10.45 -3.23 -4.02
C PHE A 59 9.60 -3.34 -5.31
N LEU A 60 8.44 -2.68 -5.35
CA LEU A 60 7.60 -2.62 -6.55
C LEU A 60 8.00 -1.49 -7.52
N ARG A 61 9.00 -0.68 -7.19
CA ARG A 61 9.44 0.39 -8.08
C ARG A 61 10.34 -0.17 -9.18
N PRO A 62 9.99 0.02 -10.47
CA PRO A 62 10.88 -0.37 -11.56
C PRO A 62 12.16 0.47 -11.52
N LYS A 63 13.30 -0.19 -11.71
CA LYS A 63 14.61 0.46 -11.80
C LYS A 63 15.10 0.41 -13.25
N VAL A 64 15.56 1.54 -13.77
CA VAL A 64 16.08 1.62 -15.14
C VAL A 64 17.27 0.67 -15.30
N GLY A 65 17.28 -0.10 -16.39
CA GLY A 65 18.33 -1.09 -16.66
C GLY A 65 18.25 -2.38 -15.84
N GLN A 66 17.22 -2.56 -15.01
CA GLN A 66 16.99 -3.79 -14.25
C GLN A 66 15.75 -4.52 -14.72
N GLU A 67 15.74 -5.84 -14.54
CA GLU A 67 14.60 -6.66 -14.89
C GLU A 67 13.38 -6.32 -14.00
N TRP A 68 12.22 -6.10 -14.64
CA TRP A 68 10.97 -5.82 -13.94
C TRP A 68 10.15 -7.10 -13.74
N PHE A 69 9.76 -7.39 -12.52
CA PHE A 69 8.97 -8.58 -12.18
C PHE A 69 7.45 -8.38 -12.29
N GLY A 70 6.98 -7.14 -12.49
CA GLY A 70 5.57 -6.81 -12.60
C GLY A 70 4.95 -7.23 -13.94
N SER A 71 3.62 -7.05 -14.05
CA SER A 71 2.84 -7.41 -15.24
C SER A 71 2.96 -6.42 -16.40
N ALA A 72 3.43 -5.20 -16.17
CA ALA A 72 3.63 -4.21 -17.21
C ALA A 72 4.78 -4.61 -18.14
N LYS A 73 4.53 -4.55 -19.44
CA LYS A 73 5.55 -4.86 -20.44
C LYS A 73 6.68 -3.82 -20.38
N GLY A 74 7.84 -4.27 -19.95
CA GLY A 74 9.11 -3.58 -20.10
C GLY A 74 9.18 -2.11 -19.64
N PRO A 75 8.71 -1.71 -18.45
CA PRO A 75 8.86 -0.32 -18.01
C PRO A 75 10.33 0.09 -17.85
N THR A 76 11.24 -0.87 -17.76
CA THR A 76 12.68 -0.67 -17.73
C THR A 76 13.34 -0.82 -19.11
N GLY A 77 12.59 -1.18 -20.16
CA GLY A 77 13.11 -1.51 -21.49
C GLY A 77 13.73 -2.92 -21.58
N ILE A 78 13.72 -3.70 -20.51
CA ILE A 78 14.26 -5.07 -20.47
C ILE A 78 13.10 -6.07 -20.52
N THR A 79 13.14 -6.93 -21.53
CA THR A 79 12.17 -8.03 -21.65
C THR A 79 12.62 -9.21 -20.78
N LYS A 80 11.76 -9.67 -19.86
CA LYS A 80 12.03 -10.91 -19.11
C LYS A 80 12.24 -12.06 -20.07
N LYS A 81 13.37 -12.78 -19.93
CA LYS A 81 13.49 -14.12 -20.49
C LYS A 81 12.45 -15.00 -19.83
N LYS A 82 11.63 -15.67 -20.64
CA LYS A 82 10.69 -16.68 -20.18
C LYS A 82 11.51 -17.85 -19.65
N GLU A 83 11.84 -17.84 -18.36
CA GLU A 83 12.35 -19.04 -17.72
C GLU A 83 11.21 -20.05 -17.67
N SER A 84 11.33 -21.07 -18.50
CA SER A 84 10.49 -22.23 -18.44
C SER A 84 10.85 -23.02 -17.18
N GLY A 85 10.03 -22.98 -16.18
CA GLY A 85 10.04 -23.92 -15.10
C GLY A 85 10.74 -23.46 -13.83
N GLY A 86 10.02 -23.53 -12.76
CA GLY A 86 10.55 -23.64 -11.43
C GLY A 86 10.34 -22.42 -10.54
N GLY A 87 9.16 -22.11 -10.24
CA GLY A 87 8.80 -21.36 -9.06
C GLY A 87 7.84 -22.21 -8.25
N GLY A 88 8.36 -23.11 -7.45
CA GLY A 88 7.58 -23.74 -6.40
C GLY A 88 7.10 -22.65 -5.44
N GLY A 89 5.80 -22.51 -5.34
CA GLY A 89 5.16 -21.57 -4.45
C GLY A 89 4.18 -20.68 -5.23
N GLY A 90 2.91 -20.77 -4.93
CA GLY A 90 1.90 -19.85 -5.42
C GLY A 90 2.32 -18.42 -5.11
N GLY A 91 2.15 -17.52 -6.08
CA GLY A 91 2.46 -16.11 -5.91
C GLY A 91 1.78 -15.54 -4.66
N GLY A 92 2.47 -14.67 -3.93
CA GLY A 92 1.85 -13.97 -2.81
C GLY A 92 0.77 -13.01 -3.32
N LEU A 93 -0.38 -13.04 -2.69
CA LEU A 93 -1.50 -12.16 -2.98
C LEU A 93 -1.77 -11.27 -1.77
N HIS A 94 -2.25 -10.07 -2.02
CA HIS A 94 -2.81 -9.21 -0.97
C HIS A 94 -4.22 -9.70 -0.65
N ALA A 95 -4.47 -10.04 0.62
CA ALA A 95 -5.74 -10.62 1.04
C ALA A 95 -6.64 -9.60 1.74
N GLU A 96 -6.08 -8.82 2.67
CA GLU A 96 -6.85 -7.87 3.48
C GLU A 96 -6.04 -6.62 3.76
N GLN A 97 -6.72 -5.49 3.95
CA GLN A 97 -6.12 -4.24 4.39
C GLN A 97 -7.03 -3.59 5.43
N HIS A 98 -6.49 -3.33 6.61
CA HIS A 98 -7.19 -2.70 7.73
C HIS A 98 -6.51 -1.39 8.10
N TYR A 99 -7.31 -0.39 8.46
CA TYR A 99 -6.83 0.91 8.95
C TYR A 99 -7.48 1.26 10.27
N ILE A 100 -6.68 1.76 11.20
CA ILE A 100 -7.14 2.42 12.42
C ILE A 100 -6.65 3.86 12.33
N TYR A 101 -7.59 4.80 12.28
CA TYR A 101 -7.31 6.22 12.27
C TYR A 101 -7.39 6.74 13.70
N HIS A 102 -6.25 7.15 14.26
CA HIS A 102 -6.17 7.73 15.60
C HIS A 102 -6.55 9.22 15.58
N ARG A 103 -6.28 9.88 14.47
CA ARG A 103 -6.81 11.20 14.09
C ARG A 103 -6.89 11.35 12.58
N GLN A 104 -7.60 12.38 12.14
CA GLN A 104 -7.64 12.75 10.74
C GLN A 104 -6.27 13.27 10.27
N LEU A 105 -5.84 12.81 9.11
CA LEU A 105 -4.63 13.28 8.45
C LEU A 105 -4.93 14.58 7.71
N LYS A 106 -4.11 15.62 7.92
CA LYS A 106 -4.30 16.96 7.36
C LYS A 106 -3.11 17.38 6.51
N VAL A 107 -3.36 18.27 5.56
CA VAL A 107 -2.28 18.96 4.84
C VAL A 107 -1.38 19.68 5.83
N GLY A 108 -0.07 19.52 5.66
CA GLY A 108 0.95 20.03 6.59
C GLY A 108 1.49 18.97 7.56
N ASP A 109 0.85 17.83 7.71
CA ASP A 109 1.46 16.69 8.42
C ASP A 109 2.69 16.18 7.66
N VAL A 110 3.71 15.78 8.39
CA VAL A 110 4.90 15.10 7.86
C VAL A 110 5.04 13.78 8.59
N LEU A 111 4.81 12.69 7.88
CA LEU A 111 4.78 11.37 8.49
C LEU A 111 6.10 10.63 8.34
N THR A 112 6.36 9.79 9.33
CA THR A 112 7.26 8.64 9.23
C THR A 112 6.43 7.37 9.18
N ALA A 113 6.97 6.29 8.58
CA ALA A 113 6.31 5.00 8.55
C ALA A 113 7.28 3.89 8.95
N GLU A 114 6.87 3.05 9.90
CA GLU A 114 7.63 1.90 10.36
C GLU A 114 6.79 0.63 10.23
N ASN A 115 7.40 -0.42 9.65
CA ASN A 115 6.78 -1.72 9.52
C ASN A 115 7.19 -2.65 10.65
N LYS A 116 6.20 -3.33 11.23
CA LYS A 116 6.37 -4.37 12.23
C LYS A 116 5.73 -5.66 11.76
N PRO A 117 6.31 -6.84 12.05
CA PRO A 117 5.65 -8.10 11.79
C PRO A 117 4.40 -8.21 12.67
N GLY A 118 3.30 -8.68 12.08
CA GLY A 118 2.08 -9.01 12.79
C GLY A 118 1.91 -10.52 12.97
N LYS A 119 0.67 -11.00 12.95
CA LYS A 119 0.32 -12.41 13.11
C LYS A 119 0.64 -13.23 11.87
N ASN A 120 0.89 -14.53 12.10
CA ASN A 120 0.95 -15.52 11.04
C ASN A 120 -0.01 -16.64 11.38
N TRP A 121 -0.74 -17.15 10.38
CA TRP A 121 -1.65 -18.29 10.54
C TRP A 121 -1.81 -19.07 9.24
N GLU A 122 -2.36 -20.26 9.35
CA GLU A 122 -2.65 -21.13 8.22
C GLU A 122 -4.14 -21.50 8.19
N LYS A 123 -4.63 -21.75 6.98
CA LYS A 123 -5.97 -22.34 6.74
C LYS A 123 -5.87 -23.39 5.65
N GLU A 124 -6.69 -24.43 5.72
CA GLU A 124 -6.83 -25.39 4.64
C GLU A 124 -7.53 -24.73 3.45
N GLY A 125 -6.89 -24.81 2.29
CA GLY A 125 -7.41 -24.31 1.02
C GLY A 125 -7.99 -25.45 0.17
N ARG A 126 -9.03 -25.17 -0.59
CA ARG A 126 -9.72 -26.19 -1.42
C ARG A 126 -8.90 -26.65 -2.62
N ARG A 127 -8.10 -25.79 -3.24
CA ARG A 127 -7.39 -26.06 -4.52
C ARG A 127 -5.87 -25.98 -4.44
N GLY A 128 -5.35 -25.07 -3.63
CA GLY A 128 -3.92 -24.78 -3.54
C GLY A 128 -3.18 -25.41 -2.36
N GLY A 129 -3.78 -26.39 -1.65
CA GLY A 129 -3.24 -26.87 -0.40
C GLY A 129 -3.41 -25.83 0.71
N LYS A 130 -2.50 -25.78 1.65
CA LYS A 130 -2.54 -24.80 2.74
C LYS A 130 -2.42 -23.36 2.24
N LEU A 131 -3.18 -22.47 2.85
CA LEU A 131 -3.08 -21.01 2.70
C LEU A 131 -2.30 -20.49 3.91
N MET A 132 -1.17 -19.86 3.64
CA MET A 132 -0.29 -19.27 4.66
C MET A 132 -0.48 -17.76 4.65
N PHE A 133 -0.99 -17.22 5.76
CA PHE A 133 -1.24 -15.79 5.93
C PHE A 133 -0.16 -15.13 6.78
N ASN A 134 0.19 -13.92 6.44
CA ASN A 134 1.08 -13.09 7.22
C ASN A 134 0.58 -11.64 7.29
N GLU A 135 0.62 -11.06 8.47
CA GLU A 135 0.36 -9.64 8.69
C GLU A 135 1.64 -8.83 8.67
N THR A 136 1.53 -7.63 8.14
CA THR A 136 2.50 -6.55 8.34
C THR A 136 1.75 -5.34 8.88
N VAL A 137 2.17 -4.84 10.02
CA VAL A 137 1.61 -3.65 10.66
C VAL A 137 2.50 -2.47 10.37
N THR A 138 1.93 -1.41 9.79
CA THR A 138 2.64 -0.15 9.55
C THR A 138 2.09 0.92 10.47
N GLU A 139 2.94 1.49 11.31
CA GLU A 139 2.62 2.66 12.13
C GLU A 139 3.06 3.93 11.41
N TYR A 140 2.12 4.86 11.24
CA TYR A 140 2.39 6.20 10.72
C TYR A 140 2.36 7.19 11.86
N ARG A 141 3.47 7.91 12.07
CA ARG A 141 3.61 8.93 13.09
C ARG A 141 3.88 10.28 12.44
N ASP A 142 3.31 11.33 13.03
CA ASP A 142 3.55 12.70 12.57
C ASP A 142 4.91 13.24 13.01
N GLN A 143 5.20 14.48 12.67
CA GLN A 143 6.44 15.18 13.00
C GLN A 143 6.68 15.37 14.50
N ASN A 144 5.66 15.18 15.34
CA ASN A 144 5.73 15.23 16.80
C ASN A 144 5.90 13.85 17.43
N GLY A 145 5.91 12.78 16.60
CA GLY A 145 5.96 11.39 17.04
C GLY A 145 4.59 10.81 17.45
N GLU A 146 3.49 11.55 17.25
CA GLU A 146 2.14 11.08 17.55
C GLU A 146 1.71 10.02 16.53
N LEU A 147 1.14 8.91 17.02
CA LEU A 147 0.59 7.86 16.19
C LEU A 147 -0.70 8.34 15.52
N VAL A 148 -0.68 8.47 14.20
CA VAL A 148 -1.80 8.99 13.41
C VAL A 148 -2.63 7.89 12.81
N ILE A 149 -1.98 6.89 12.20
CA ILE A 149 -2.64 5.77 11.52
C ILE A 149 -1.88 4.48 11.80
N THR A 150 -2.62 3.41 12.04
CA THR A 150 -2.10 2.05 12.01
C THR A 150 -2.71 1.32 10.82
N ALA A 151 -1.89 0.86 9.88
CA ALA A 151 -2.31 0.08 8.73
C ALA A 151 -1.83 -1.36 8.87
N THR A 152 -2.74 -2.33 8.74
CA THR A 152 -2.41 -3.75 8.76
C THR A 152 -2.71 -4.37 7.41
N GLY A 153 -1.67 -4.79 6.71
CA GLY A 153 -1.77 -5.53 5.46
C GLY A 153 -1.65 -7.02 5.72
N VAL A 154 -2.52 -7.83 5.10
CA VAL A 154 -2.48 -9.29 5.16
C VAL A 154 -2.10 -9.85 3.79
N GLY A 155 -0.96 -10.51 3.74
CA GLY A 155 -0.53 -11.30 2.59
C GLY A 155 -0.99 -12.75 2.73
N VAL A 156 -1.23 -13.43 1.60
CA VAL A 156 -1.51 -14.87 1.56
C VAL A 156 -0.67 -15.54 0.49
N ARG A 157 -0.13 -16.71 0.82
CA ARG A 157 0.53 -17.61 -0.15
C ARG A 157 -0.15 -18.95 -0.12
N THR A 158 -0.24 -19.59 -1.28
CA THR A 158 -0.68 -20.97 -1.41
C THR A 158 0.51 -21.91 -1.35
N GLU A 159 0.34 -23.10 -0.77
CA GLU A 159 1.37 -24.14 -0.71
C GLU A 159 1.80 -24.59 -2.10
N ARG A 160 0.87 -24.63 -3.04
CA ARG A 160 1.09 -24.95 -4.45
C ARG A 160 0.27 -24.04 -5.35
N PRO A 161 0.67 -23.82 -6.62
CA PRO A 161 -0.15 -23.08 -7.57
C PRO A 161 -1.54 -23.73 -7.71
N ALA A 162 -2.58 -22.90 -7.71
CA ALA A 162 -3.93 -23.39 -7.98
C ALA A 162 -3.99 -23.92 -9.44
N THR A 163 -4.25 -25.20 -9.60
CA THR A 163 -4.43 -25.80 -10.94
C THR A 163 -5.80 -25.46 -11.47
N SER A 164 -5.87 -25.00 -12.73
CA SER A 164 -7.11 -24.60 -13.43
C SER A 164 -7.98 -25.80 -13.86
N GLY A 165 -7.80 -26.97 -13.26
CA GLY A 165 -8.29 -28.24 -13.77
C GLY A 165 -9.41 -28.96 -13.02
N ASP A 166 -9.88 -28.44 -11.88
CA ASP A 166 -10.99 -29.08 -11.16
C ASP A 166 -12.27 -28.24 -11.27
N LYS A 167 -13.04 -28.54 -12.32
CA LYS A 167 -14.46 -28.16 -12.44
C LYS A 167 -15.31 -29.22 -11.75
#